data_56d4ace96c613b8c158d9fb387b1870a
#
_entry.id   56d4ace96c613b8c158d9fb387b1870a
#
_cell.length_a   1.000
_cell.length_b   1.000
_cell.length_c   1.000
_cell.angle_alpha   90.00
_cell.angle_beta   90.00
_cell.angle_gamma   90.00
#
_symmetry.space_group_name_H-M   'P 1'
#
loop_
_entity.id
_entity.type
_entity.pdbx_description
1 polymer ?
#
loop_
_entity_poly.entity_id
_entity_poly.type
_entity_poly.pdbx_seq_one_letter_code
_entity_poly.pdbx_strand_id
1 'polypeptide(L)'
;MSGRRKLIFLGPAPSGTPVASLIIAPSLNGAARSVEQNFQAGWPPPRLTLSVARAKQRVVFPIADTFYARRRVAFARATALFERAGQPDGPSERALQSIWQHQRLRRDELKTAEGQSVRVLHPGFISVEGGPDFRGAVLQLGGEPPRTGDVEIDLRTSGWHAHGHDRNPAFKNVILQVLWDEPTRTTTTPPGLVLKDYLDAPLDELTLSLENLSLRTLPEELRGHCCAPLRALPEEKLLALLQVAARVRWQSKSAQLLARARQAGWEQALWEGMFRALGYKHNVWPLQNLAELRSRWQPGAANGFALQARLLGISALLPDELTRRQKSTDNYLRTVWDQWWRDRDTFADCQLPRSVWKFHGLRPANHPERRLALAAHWLAGGHLLAQLEQWCVADLPDDKLVPSLRKILVGPPDDFWSYHWTLRSPKLKTPQPLLGEARVTDLAVNVILPWLWVRAVEGKNAVLRDRLERRYFAWPPAEDNAVLKLARQRLLGVGGNQFMRNAFAQQGLLQIVRDFCGNSDAICTACRFPELVREWGAGK
;
A
#
# COMPACT_ATOMS: atom_id res chain seq x y z
N MET A 1 21.70 -43.55 -56.22
CA MET A 1 21.40 -42.76 -57.43
C MET A 1 21.15 -41.34 -56.90
N SER A 2 22.13 -40.53 -56.75
CA SER A 2 22.86 -39.63 -57.67
C SER A 2 21.96 -38.47 -58.18
N GLY A 3 22.27 -37.24 -57.80
CA GLY A 3 21.77 -36.05 -58.43
C GLY A 3 22.17 -34.76 -57.71
N ARG A 4 23.47 -34.42 -57.74
CA ARG A 4 24.01 -33.07 -57.47
C ARG A 4 23.72 -32.11 -58.62
N ARG A 5 23.49 -30.81 -58.37
CA ARG A 5 23.93 -29.65 -59.17
C ARG A 5 23.57 -28.37 -58.38
N LYS A 6 24.51 -27.61 -58.02
CA LYS A 6 25.53 -26.67 -58.49
C LYS A 6 25.03 -25.23 -58.42
N LEU A 7 25.79 -24.47 -57.61
CA LEU A 7 25.77 -22.99 -57.52
C LEU A 7 26.17 -22.33 -58.85
N ILE A 8 25.60 -21.17 -59.14
CA ILE A 8 26.23 -20.11 -59.93
C ILE A 8 26.01 -18.75 -59.25
N PHE A 9 27.13 -18.08 -58.99
CA PHE A 9 27.21 -16.65 -58.60
C PHE A 9 27.18 -15.78 -59.85
N LEU A 10 26.49 -14.63 -59.80
CA LEU A 10 26.81 -13.43 -60.55
C LEU A 10 26.26 -12.20 -59.81
N GLY A 11 27.13 -11.24 -59.50
CA GLY A 11 26.84 -9.92 -58.92
C GLY A 11 26.72 -8.82 -59.99
N PRO A 12 26.92 -7.50 -59.70
CA PRO A 12 25.90 -6.60 -59.11
C PRO A 12 25.48 -5.42 -60.01
N ALA A 13 24.33 -4.78 -59.66
CA ALA A 13 23.84 -3.38 -59.85
C ALA A 13 23.50 -2.86 -61.28
N PRO A 14 22.77 -1.69 -61.50
CA PRO A 14 22.22 -0.70 -60.52
C PRO A 14 20.79 -0.19 -60.82
N SER A 15 20.24 0.57 -59.85
CA SER A 15 19.28 1.70 -59.89
C SER A 15 17.93 1.59 -60.62
N GLY A 16 16.84 1.82 -59.87
CA GLY A 16 15.51 2.13 -60.39
C GLY A 16 14.43 2.12 -59.33
N THR A 17 13.87 3.26 -59.04
CA THR A 17 12.77 3.58 -58.09
C THR A 17 11.58 2.62 -58.18
N PRO A 18 10.95 2.25 -57.04
CA PRO A 18 9.75 1.42 -57.04
C PRO A 18 8.47 2.22 -57.17
N VAL A 19 7.61 1.80 -58.08
CA VAL A 19 6.20 2.17 -58.16
C VAL A 19 5.43 1.34 -57.14
N ALA A 20 4.83 1.99 -56.17
CA ALA A 20 3.99 1.35 -55.16
C ALA A 20 2.60 1.02 -55.75
N SER A 21 2.28 -0.27 -55.76
CA SER A 21 0.89 -0.73 -56.00
C SER A 21 0.13 -0.72 -54.69
N LEU A 22 -0.88 0.16 -54.66
CA LEU A 22 -1.79 0.38 -53.52
C LEU A 22 -2.84 -0.76 -53.52
N ILE A 23 -2.82 -1.64 -52.55
CA ILE A 23 -3.93 -2.54 -52.24
C ILE A 23 -4.77 -1.85 -51.17
N ILE A 24 -5.97 -1.41 -51.53
CA ILE A 24 -6.93 -0.79 -50.64
C ILE A 24 -7.61 -1.91 -49.83
N ALA A 25 -7.34 -1.97 -48.53
CA ALA A 25 -8.15 -2.68 -47.56
C ALA A 25 -9.17 -1.71 -46.94
N PRO A 26 -10.41 -2.14 -46.65
CA PRO A 26 -11.45 -1.22 -46.19
C PRO A 26 -11.16 -0.72 -44.78
N SER A 27 -11.32 0.59 -44.59
CA SER A 27 -11.05 1.35 -43.39
C SER A 27 -11.97 0.98 -42.22
N LEU A 28 -11.37 0.47 -41.15
CA LEU A 28 -11.95 0.40 -39.79
C LEU A 28 -11.64 1.68 -38.98
N ASN A 29 -11.63 2.83 -39.60
CA ASN A 29 -11.18 4.10 -39.01
C ASN A 29 -12.27 4.93 -38.32
N GLY A 30 -13.53 4.44 -38.22
CA GLY A 30 -14.60 5.17 -37.53
C GLY A 30 -14.64 4.97 -36.00
N ALA A 31 -14.32 3.78 -35.55
CA ALA A 31 -14.44 3.45 -34.12
C ALA A 31 -13.20 3.87 -33.27
N ALA A 32 -12.02 3.91 -33.87
CA ALA A 32 -10.80 4.27 -33.15
C ALA A 32 -10.71 5.77 -32.83
N ARG A 33 -11.16 6.64 -33.75
CA ARG A 33 -11.13 8.09 -33.52
C ARG A 33 -12.12 8.57 -32.46
N SER A 34 -13.25 7.92 -32.28
CA SER A 34 -14.21 8.26 -31.21
C SER A 34 -13.74 7.83 -29.83
N VAL A 35 -12.89 6.78 -29.73
CA VAL A 35 -12.30 6.31 -28.48
C VAL A 35 -11.16 7.22 -28.05
N GLU A 36 -10.32 7.67 -28.97
CA GLU A 36 -9.23 8.62 -28.65
C GLU A 36 -9.75 10.00 -28.22
N GLN A 37 -10.81 10.51 -28.83
CA GLN A 37 -11.41 11.80 -28.44
C GLN A 37 -12.09 11.74 -27.07
N ASN A 38 -12.72 10.62 -26.70
CA ASN A 38 -13.28 10.42 -25.37
C ASN A 38 -12.19 10.20 -24.29
N PHE A 39 -11.00 9.73 -24.68
CA PHE A 39 -9.87 9.53 -23.78
C PHE A 39 -9.23 10.86 -23.35
N GLN A 40 -9.14 11.83 -24.28
CA GLN A 40 -8.62 13.17 -23.99
C GLN A 40 -9.58 14.02 -23.14
N ALA A 41 -10.89 13.76 -23.19
CA ALA A 41 -11.87 14.46 -22.37
C ALA A 41 -12.03 13.88 -20.95
N GLY A 42 -11.55 12.66 -20.68
CA GLY A 42 -11.73 11.95 -19.40
C GLY A 42 -10.69 12.25 -18.32
N TRP A 43 -9.45 12.56 -18.70
CA TRP A 43 -8.34 12.78 -17.77
C TRP A 43 -7.60 14.07 -18.11
N PRO A 44 -7.35 14.96 -17.13
CA PRO A 44 -6.49 16.10 -17.37
C PRO A 44 -5.10 15.60 -17.77
N PRO A 45 -4.42 16.26 -18.74
CA PRO A 45 -3.06 15.90 -19.10
C PRO A 45 -2.15 15.96 -17.88
N PRO A 46 -1.10 15.14 -17.80
CA PRO A 46 -0.12 15.23 -16.71
C PRO A 46 0.49 16.65 -16.76
N ARG A 47 0.06 17.51 -15.85
CA ARG A 47 0.72 18.82 -15.67
C ARG A 47 2.06 18.55 -15.00
N LEU A 48 3.07 18.37 -15.80
CA LEU A 48 4.47 18.54 -15.42
C LEU A 48 4.64 20.01 -15.00
N THR A 49 5.24 20.24 -13.84
CA THR A 49 5.54 21.50 -13.18
C THR A 49 4.42 22.14 -12.36
N LEU A 50 4.18 21.59 -11.19
CA LEU A 50 3.66 22.39 -10.08
C LEU A 50 4.86 23.05 -9.41
N SER A 51 4.97 24.39 -9.55
CA SER A 51 5.99 25.16 -8.84
C SER A 51 5.86 24.92 -7.32
N VAL A 52 6.99 24.81 -6.64
CA VAL A 52 7.13 24.58 -5.19
C VAL A 52 6.31 25.56 -4.33
N ALA A 53 5.90 26.71 -4.88
CA ALA A 53 5.12 27.73 -4.19
C ALA A 53 3.64 27.34 -3.91
N ARG A 54 3.05 26.36 -4.62
CA ARG A 54 1.65 25.94 -4.39
C ARG A 54 1.47 24.82 -3.34
N ALA A 55 2.54 24.27 -2.80
CA ALA A 55 2.50 23.18 -1.81
C ALA A 55 1.93 23.57 -0.44
N LYS A 56 1.70 24.88 -0.19
CA LYS A 56 1.21 25.37 1.12
C LYS A 56 -0.33 25.42 1.26
N GLN A 57 -1.10 25.23 0.20
CA GLN A 57 -2.55 25.07 0.35
C GLN A 57 -2.88 23.61 0.67
N ARG A 58 -2.98 23.31 1.96
CA ARG A 58 -3.54 22.06 2.49
C ARG A 58 -5.02 21.98 2.09
N VAL A 59 -5.32 21.32 0.99
CA VAL A 59 -6.71 20.98 0.67
C VAL A 59 -7.08 19.82 1.57
N VAL A 60 -7.82 20.12 2.60
CA VAL A 60 -8.52 19.11 3.42
C VAL A 60 -9.52 18.43 2.50
N PHE A 61 -9.37 17.15 2.28
CA PHE A 61 -10.32 16.35 1.52
C PHE A 61 -11.61 16.26 2.33
N PRO A 62 -12.75 16.81 1.89
CA PRO A 62 -13.96 16.80 2.69
C PRO A 62 -14.45 15.35 2.82
N ILE A 63 -14.24 14.77 4.00
CA ILE A 63 -14.97 13.56 4.39
C ILE A 63 -16.44 13.96 4.44
N ALA A 64 -17.30 13.16 3.75
CA ALA A 64 -18.73 13.47 3.72
C ALA A 64 -19.26 13.75 5.13
N ASP A 65 -19.91 14.89 5.32
CA ASP A 65 -20.53 15.27 6.59
C ASP A 65 -21.78 14.41 6.85
N THR A 66 -21.52 13.18 7.33
CA THR A 66 -22.54 12.22 7.70
C THR A 66 -22.68 12.13 9.21
N PHE A 67 -23.82 11.65 9.68
CA PHE A 67 -24.04 11.36 11.09
C PHE A 67 -22.90 10.52 11.69
N TYR A 68 -22.49 9.46 11.02
CA TYR A 68 -21.39 8.61 11.46
C TYR A 68 -20.06 9.39 11.53
N ALA A 69 -19.74 10.18 10.50
CA ALA A 69 -18.51 10.96 10.46
C ALA A 69 -18.44 11.98 11.60
N ARG A 70 -19.54 12.66 11.89
CA ARG A 70 -19.62 13.61 13.04
C ARG A 70 -19.43 12.91 14.37
N ARG A 71 -20.09 11.76 14.59
CA ARG A 71 -20.00 10.99 15.85
C ARG A 71 -18.62 10.41 16.09
N ARG A 72 -17.94 9.88 15.04
CA ARG A 72 -16.56 9.40 15.17
C ARG A 72 -15.58 10.51 15.56
N VAL A 73 -15.74 11.71 14.97
CA VAL A 73 -14.92 12.88 15.33
C VAL A 73 -15.15 13.30 16.78
N ALA A 74 -16.41 13.38 17.22
CA ALA A 74 -16.74 13.70 18.59
C ALA A 74 -16.17 12.68 19.59
N PHE A 75 -16.22 11.39 19.26
CA PHE A 75 -15.64 10.32 20.06
C PHE A 75 -14.11 10.42 20.15
N ALA A 76 -13.44 10.60 19.02
CA ALA A 76 -11.98 10.74 18.98
C ALA A 76 -11.50 11.98 19.76
N ARG A 77 -12.21 13.11 19.65
CA ARG A 77 -11.92 14.32 20.45
C ARG A 77 -12.10 14.09 21.94
N ALA A 78 -13.18 13.44 22.36
CA ALA A 78 -13.41 13.11 23.76
C ALA A 78 -12.31 12.19 24.32
N THR A 79 -11.87 11.20 23.55
CA THR A 79 -10.77 10.30 23.91
C THR A 79 -9.44 11.06 24.00
N ALA A 80 -9.14 11.91 23.01
CA ALA A 80 -7.93 12.73 23.02
C ALA A 80 -7.89 13.71 24.19
N LEU A 81 -9.03 14.30 24.60
CA LEU A 81 -9.13 15.16 25.78
C LEU A 81 -8.88 14.37 27.07
N PHE A 82 -9.34 13.13 27.15
CA PHE A 82 -9.11 12.27 28.30
C PHE A 82 -7.63 11.87 28.42
N GLU A 83 -6.97 11.55 27.29
CA GLU A 83 -5.54 11.25 27.24
C GLU A 83 -4.67 12.50 27.52
N ARG A 84 -5.16 13.71 27.19
CA ARG A 84 -4.47 15.00 27.38
C ARG A 84 -4.63 15.62 28.77
N ALA A 85 -5.32 15.00 29.70
CA ALA A 85 -5.57 15.57 31.04
C ALA A 85 -4.32 15.99 31.82
N GLY A 86 -3.11 15.67 31.29
CA GLY A 86 -1.80 16.10 31.82
C GLY A 86 -0.96 17.01 30.92
N GLN A 87 -1.36 17.27 29.65
CA GLN A 87 -0.56 18.07 28.69
C GLN A 87 -1.46 18.83 27.70
N PRO A 88 -1.64 20.16 27.85
CA PRO A 88 -2.59 20.94 27.04
C PRO A 88 -2.16 21.17 25.57
N ASP A 89 -0.86 21.12 25.22
CA ASP A 89 -0.35 21.59 23.94
C ASP A 89 0.39 20.50 23.13
N GLY A 90 -0.31 19.58 22.47
CA GLY A 90 0.31 18.63 21.56
C GLY A 90 -0.50 17.34 21.34
N PRO A 91 -0.05 16.44 20.44
CA PRO A 91 -0.60 15.10 20.30
C PRO A 91 -0.24 14.25 21.53
N SER A 92 -0.97 13.14 21.76
CA SER A 92 -0.52 12.12 22.70
C SER A 92 0.69 11.37 22.12
N GLU A 93 1.55 10.84 22.97
CA GLU A 93 2.67 9.97 22.57
C GLU A 93 2.17 8.79 21.74
N ARG A 94 1.04 8.20 22.11
CA ARG A 94 0.36 7.14 21.35
C ARG A 94 -0.01 7.57 19.92
N ALA A 95 -0.41 8.81 19.72
CA ALA A 95 -0.65 9.34 18.38
C ALA A 95 0.65 9.42 17.57
N LEU A 96 1.76 9.83 18.18
CA LEU A 96 3.07 9.84 17.54
C LEU A 96 3.55 8.42 17.21
N GLN A 97 3.44 7.48 18.15
CA GLN A 97 3.74 6.06 17.92
C GLN A 97 2.97 5.52 16.71
N SER A 98 1.69 5.87 16.60
CA SER A 98 0.85 5.46 15.47
C SER A 98 1.24 6.14 14.15
N ILE A 99 1.56 7.43 14.16
CA ILE A 99 2.08 8.15 12.98
C ILE A 99 3.37 7.50 12.50
N TRP A 100 4.30 7.22 13.41
CA TRP A 100 5.55 6.53 13.10
C TRP A 100 5.33 5.10 12.59
N GLN A 101 4.52 4.31 13.26
CA GLN A 101 4.21 2.93 12.88
C GLN A 101 3.65 2.83 11.45
N HIS A 102 2.75 3.75 11.10
CA HIS A 102 2.10 3.77 9.80
C HIS A 102 2.82 4.62 8.78
N GLN A 103 3.92 5.27 9.18
CA GLN A 103 4.74 6.15 8.33
C GLN A 103 3.88 7.18 7.59
N ARG A 104 2.97 7.86 8.33
CA ARG A 104 2.12 8.92 7.80
C ARG A 104 2.90 10.24 7.68
N LEU A 105 3.97 10.18 6.88
CA LEU A 105 5.01 11.20 6.75
C LEU A 105 5.36 11.43 5.28
N ARG A 106 5.86 12.61 4.98
CA ARG A 106 6.53 12.91 3.72
C ARG A 106 7.92 12.25 3.73
N ARG A 107 7.94 10.95 3.45
CA ARG A 107 9.08 10.03 3.67
C ARG A 107 10.33 10.42 2.88
N ASP A 108 10.17 11.09 1.73
CA ASP A 108 11.27 11.52 0.88
C ASP A 108 12.00 12.76 1.42
N GLU A 109 11.42 13.46 2.42
CA GLU A 109 11.90 14.73 2.95
C GLU A 109 12.53 14.61 4.34
N LEU A 110 12.44 13.42 4.98
CA LEU A 110 12.84 13.24 6.37
C LEU A 110 14.30 13.60 6.62
N LYS A 111 14.53 14.40 7.65
CA LYS A 111 15.87 14.79 8.12
C LYS A 111 15.90 14.83 9.63
N THR A 112 17.03 14.44 10.21
CA THR A 112 17.29 14.66 11.64
C THR A 112 17.40 16.15 11.93
N ALA A 113 17.38 16.51 13.21
CA ALA A 113 17.59 17.89 13.65
C ALA A 113 18.96 18.46 13.21
N GLU A 114 19.95 17.58 13.01
CA GLU A 114 21.29 17.91 12.50
C GLU A 114 21.34 17.98 10.97
N GLY A 115 20.22 17.77 10.28
CA GLY A 115 20.10 17.87 8.83
C GLY A 115 20.48 16.62 8.05
N GLN A 116 20.79 15.49 8.71
CA GLN A 116 21.04 14.21 8.03
C GLN A 116 19.75 13.66 7.43
N SER A 117 19.77 13.19 6.19
CA SER A 117 18.62 12.52 5.59
C SER A 117 18.28 11.23 6.32
N VAL A 118 16.99 10.95 6.50
CA VAL A 118 16.49 9.73 7.15
C VAL A 118 15.66 8.93 6.16
N ARG A 119 16.08 7.72 5.86
CA ARG A 119 15.29 6.78 5.07
C ARG A 119 14.86 5.63 5.96
N VAL A 120 13.55 5.46 6.10
CA VAL A 120 12.95 4.40 6.92
C VAL A 120 12.69 3.17 6.05
N LEU A 121 13.54 2.15 6.14
CA LEU A 121 13.35 0.88 5.44
C LEU A 121 12.36 -0.02 6.15
N HIS A 122 12.37 0.00 7.48
CA HIS A 122 11.39 -0.63 8.35
C HIS A 122 11.23 0.21 9.63
N PRO A 123 10.01 0.60 10.04
CA PRO A 123 9.83 1.46 11.23
C PRO A 123 10.07 0.76 12.57
N GLY A 124 10.28 -0.54 12.57
CA GLY A 124 10.36 -1.38 13.77
C GLY A 124 9.02 -2.06 14.09
N PHE A 125 9.04 -2.83 15.15
CA PHE A 125 7.87 -3.50 15.72
C PHE A 125 7.57 -2.85 17.06
N ILE A 126 6.31 -2.45 17.26
CA ILE A 126 5.88 -1.83 18.52
C ILE A 126 6.19 -2.76 19.68
N SER A 127 6.85 -2.24 20.70
CA SER A 127 7.14 -2.96 21.94
C SER A 127 5.89 -2.98 22.82
N VAL A 128 5.59 -4.14 23.39
CA VAL A 128 4.48 -4.33 24.34
C VAL A 128 5.03 -4.48 25.77
N GLU A 129 6.33 -4.76 25.87
CA GLU A 129 7.07 -4.90 27.11
C GLU A 129 7.94 -3.65 27.29
N GLY A 130 8.34 -3.33 28.51
CA GLY A 130 9.14 -2.14 28.78
C GLY A 130 10.42 -2.06 27.93
N GLY A 131 10.93 -0.84 27.70
CA GLY A 131 12.06 -0.51 26.82
C GLY A 131 11.63 0.37 25.65
N PRO A 132 12.46 0.50 24.60
CA PRO A 132 12.15 1.36 23.46
C PRO A 132 10.81 1.02 22.79
N ASP A 133 10.09 2.04 22.32
CA ASP A 133 8.77 1.93 21.71
C ASP A 133 8.73 1.02 20.48
N PHE A 134 9.77 1.09 19.65
CA PHE A 134 9.89 0.26 18.46
C PHE A 134 11.22 -0.47 18.44
N ARG A 135 11.16 -1.79 18.32
CA ARG A 135 12.34 -2.67 18.24
C ARG A 135 12.59 -3.13 16.82
N GLY A 136 13.87 -3.24 16.46
CA GLY A 136 14.29 -3.78 15.18
C GLY A 136 13.89 -2.90 13.99
N ALA A 137 13.90 -1.60 14.15
CA ALA A 137 13.80 -0.66 13.04
C ALA A 137 15.02 -0.79 12.12
N VAL A 138 14.83 -0.57 10.82
CA VAL A 138 15.93 -0.53 9.85
C VAL A 138 15.92 0.84 9.21
N LEU A 139 16.94 1.64 9.50
CA LEU A 139 17.07 3.03 9.07
C LEU A 139 18.38 3.24 8.32
N GLN A 140 18.35 4.15 7.35
CA GLN A 140 19.52 4.67 6.69
C GLN A 140 19.61 6.16 7.00
N LEU A 141 20.70 6.58 7.63
CA LEU A 141 20.98 7.95 8.04
C LEU A 141 22.11 8.53 7.15
N GLY A 142 21.84 9.65 6.51
CA GLY A 142 22.77 10.25 5.56
C GLY A 142 23.11 9.31 4.41
N GLY A 143 24.39 9.24 4.05
CA GLY A 143 24.91 8.32 3.03
C GLY A 143 25.40 6.99 3.58
N GLU A 144 25.17 6.70 4.88
CA GLU A 144 25.67 5.48 5.52
C GLU A 144 24.85 4.22 5.14
N PRO A 145 25.43 3.03 5.27
CA PRO A 145 24.68 1.78 5.08
C PRO A 145 23.51 1.68 6.08
N PRO A 146 22.42 0.97 5.70
CA PRO A 146 21.29 0.75 6.59
C PRO A 146 21.72 0.08 7.91
N ARG A 147 21.23 0.61 9.03
CA ARG A 147 21.46 0.07 10.39
C ARG A 147 20.16 -0.48 10.95
N THR A 148 20.28 -1.57 11.70
CA THR A 148 19.19 -2.11 12.52
C THR A 148 19.37 -1.67 13.96
N GLY A 149 18.32 -1.14 14.56
CA GLY A 149 18.30 -0.69 15.95
C GLY A 149 16.88 -0.43 16.42
N ASP A 150 16.76 0.30 17.51
CA ASP A 150 15.48 0.61 18.12
C ASP A 150 15.14 2.10 17.92
N VAL A 151 13.86 2.44 18.06
CA VAL A 151 13.38 3.82 17.96
C VAL A 151 12.55 4.14 19.20
N GLU A 152 12.85 5.28 19.80
CA GLU A 152 12.09 5.83 20.92
C GLU A 152 11.26 7.02 20.46
N ILE A 153 10.05 7.14 21.00
CA ILE A 153 9.11 8.21 20.69
C ILE A 153 8.88 9.05 21.95
N ASP A 154 9.23 10.31 21.89
CA ASP A 154 9.01 11.25 22.97
C ASP A 154 8.29 12.51 22.47
N LEU A 155 7.54 13.17 23.32
CA LEU A 155 6.96 14.48 22.98
C LEU A 155 8.02 15.56 22.92
N ARG A 156 9.03 15.47 23.79
CA ARG A 156 10.13 16.44 23.91
C ARG A 156 11.46 15.74 24.19
N THR A 157 12.54 16.33 23.80
CA THR A 157 13.90 15.81 24.07
C THR A 157 14.20 15.59 25.55
N SER A 158 13.57 16.40 26.42
CA SER A 158 13.72 16.24 27.87
C SER A 158 13.21 14.89 28.40
N GLY A 159 12.32 14.20 27.66
CA GLY A 159 11.84 12.86 28.00
C GLY A 159 12.96 11.85 28.13
N TRP A 160 13.96 11.89 27.25
CA TRP A 160 15.10 10.96 27.28
C TRP A 160 15.81 10.90 28.62
N HIS A 161 16.14 12.05 29.19
CA HIS A 161 16.79 12.14 30.50
C HIS A 161 15.81 12.02 31.66
N ALA A 162 14.61 12.59 31.53
CA ALA A 162 13.59 12.54 32.57
C ALA A 162 13.13 11.10 32.88
N HIS A 163 13.06 10.26 31.85
CA HIS A 163 12.72 8.84 31.99
C HIS A 163 13.94 7.95 32.24
N GLY A 164 15.15 8.53 32.31
CA GLY A 164 16.38 7.81 32.59
C GLY A 164 16.83 6.85 31.50
N HIS A 165 16.46 7.12 30.23
CA HIS A 165 16.80 6.27 29.09
C HIS A 165 18.33 6.20 28.85
N ASP A 166 19.05 7.26 29.19
CA ASP A 166 20.52 7.36 29.15
C ASP A 166 21.23 6.34 30.07
N ARG A 167 20.56 5.91 31.13
CA ARG A 167 21.10 4.97 32.15
C ARG A 167 20.53 3.57 32.03
N ASN A 168 19.49 3.37 31.26
CA ASN A 168 18.80 2.10 31.10
C ASN A 168 19.43 1.27 29.98
N PRO A 169 20.02 0.09 30.26
CA PRO A 169 20.64 -0.77 29.24
C PRO A 169 19.69 -1.18 28.12
N ALA A 170 18.36 -1.18 28.35
CA ALA A 170 17.36 -1.52 27.35
C ALA A 170 17.35 -0.54 26.16
N PHE A 171 17.78 0.73 26.37
CA PHE A 171 17.80 1.78 25.36
C PHE A 171 19.15 1.91 24.62
N LYS A 172 20.12 1.05 24.92
CA LYS A 172 21.47 1.10 24.32
C LYS A 172 21.46 0.97 22.79
N ASN A 173 20.46 0.28 22.24
CA ASN A 173 20.33 0.03 20.81
C ASN A 173 19.45 1.07 20.09
N VAL A 174 19.03 2.14 20.77
CA VAL A 174 18.23 3.19 20.13
C VAL A 174 19.11 3.97 19.16
N ILE A 175 18.70 4.00 17.89
CA ILE A 175 19.42 4.66 16.79
C ILE A 175 18.74 5.93 16.30
N LEU A 176 17.51 6.20 16.75
CA LEU A 176 16.73 7.40 16.42
C LEU A 176 15.77 7.71 17.55
N GLN A 177 15.72 8.97 17.97
CA GLN A 177 14.67 9.51 18.82
C GLN A 177 13.67 10.30 17.94
N VAL A 178 12.40 9.97 18.02
CA VAL A 178 11.33 10.64 17.26
C VAL A 178 10.58 11.58 18.19
N LEU A 179 10.49 12.84 17.81
CA LEU A 179 10.03 13.94 18.66
C LEU A 179 8.83 14.66 18.05
N TRP A 180 8.04 15.30 18.89
CA TRP A 180 7.02 16.25 18.43
C TRP A 180 7.58 17.66 18.31
N ASP A 181 8.27 18.14 19.34
CA ASP A 181 8.87 19.48 19.37
C ASP A 181 10.38 19.46 19.08
N GLU A 182 10.92 20.64 18.75
CA GLU A 182 12.34 20.80 18.46
C GLU A 182 13.23 20.33 19.62
N PRO A 183 14.34 19.64 19.29
CA PRO A 183 15.26 19.18 20.31
C PRO A 183 15.93 20.38 20.99
N THR A 184 15.88 20.40 22.31
CA THR A 184 16.81 21.27 23.07
C THR A 184 18.22 20.74 22.83
N ARG A 185 19.15 21.59 22.38
CA ARG A 185 20.53 21.22 22.04
C ARG A 185 21.21 20.45 23.19
N THR A 186 21.30 19.14 23.08
CA THR A 186 22.13 18.30 23.94
C THR A 186 22.80 17.23 23.08
N THR A 187 24.11 17.19 23.11
CA THR A 187 25.01 16.47 22.19
C THR A 187 25.20 14.98 22.50
N THR A 188 24.39 14.35 23.33
CA THR A 188 24.64 12.98 23.83
C THR A 188 23.49 11.99 23.60
N THR A 189 22.46 12.37 22.92
CA THR A 189 21.30 11.54 22.60
C THR A 189 21.43 10.93 21.20
N PRO A 190 20.71 9.82 20.87
CA PRO A 190 20.57 9.41 19.48
C PRO A 190 20.02 10.59 18.63
N PRO A 191 20.31 10.62 17.31
CA PRO A 191 19.84 11.70 16.45
C PRO A 191 18.32 11.86 16.54
N GLY A 192 17.83 13.09 16.59
CA GLY A 192 16.42 13.44 16.73
C GLY A 192 15.72 13.70 15.41
N LEU A 193 14.49 13.23 15.26
CA LEU A 193 13.60 13.51 14.13
C LEU A 193 12.30 14.18 14.60
N VAL A 194 12.04 15.42 14.18
CA VAL A 194 10.83 16.17 14.55
C VAL A 194 9.68 15.82 13.59
N LEU A 195 8.66 15.10 14.06
CA LEU A 195 7.57 14.60 13.19
C LEU A 195 6.64 15.70 12.68
N LYS A 196 6.36 16.75 13.46
CA LYS A 196 5.37 17.77 13.09
C LYS A 196 5.63 18.41 11.72
N ASP A 197 6.91 18.50 11.33
CA ASP A 197 7.34 19.14 10.09
C ASP A 197 7.15 18.25 8.86
N TYR A 198 6.96 16.96 9.06
CA TYR A 198 6.93 15.95 8.00
C TYR A 198 5.59 15.22 7.85
N LEU A 199 4.54 15.63 8.53
CA LEU A 199 3.23 14.98 8.41
C LEU A 199 2.70 15.03 6.97
N ASP A 200 2.13 13.93 6.49
CA ASP A 200 1.51 13.81 5.17
C ASP A 200 0.08 14.37 5.11
N ALA A 201 -0.53 14.60 6.28
CA ALA A 201 -1.85 15.20 6.45
C ALA A 201 -1.91 16.03 7.74
N PRO A 202 -2.93 16.88 7.95
CA PRO A 202 -3.15 17.58 9.22
C PRO A 202 -3.26 16.61 10.40
N LEU A 203 -2.74 16.99 11.57
CA LEU A 203 -2.74 16.15 12.76
C LEU A 203 -4.14 15.64 13.14
N ASP A 204 -5.15 16.49 13.03
CA ASP A 204 -6.54 16.12 13.33
C ASP A 204 -7.06 15.02 12.41
N GLU A 205 -6.70 15.05 11.14
CA GLU A 205 -7.04 14.01 10.16
C GLU A 205 -6.27 12.73 10.47
N LEU A 206 -4.98 12.83 10.79
CA LEU A 206 -4.14 11.69 11.16
C LEU A 206 -4.67 10.98 12.40
N THR A 207 -4.99 11.71 13.45
CA THR A 207 -5.53 11.16 14.71
C THR A 207 -6.82 10.36 14.48
N LEU A 208 -7.64 10.79 13.53
CA LEU A 208 -8.85 10.07 13.12
C LEU A 208 -8.58 8.87 12.20
N SER A 209 -7.41 8.80 11.56
CA SER A 209 -7.12 7.81 10.51
C SER A 209 -6.14 6.72 10.92
N LEU A 210 -5.55 6.79 12.11
CA LEU A 210 -4.52 5.87 12.57
C LEU A 210 -5.11 4.56 13.12
N GLU A 211 -4.49 3.45 12.76
CA GLU A 211 -4.93 2.10 13.14
C GLU A 211 -4.06 1.59 14.30
N ASN A 212 -4.54 1.66 15.52
CA ASN A 212 -3.97 0.89 16.64
C ASN A 212 -4.71 -0.45 16.75
N LEU A 213 -4.33 -1.40 15.89
CA LEU A 213 -4.97 -2.72 15.83
C LEU A 213 -4.30 -3.73 16.78
N SER A 214 -4.22 -3.45 18.07
CA SER A 214 -4.15 -4.52 19.05
C SER A 214 -5.58 -4.93 19.45
N LEU A 215 -6.25 -5.68 18.59
CA LEU A 215 -7.56 -6.24 18.91
C LEU A 215 -7.38 -7.35 19.95
N ARG A 216 -7.39 -6.98 21.22
CA ARG A 216 -7.45 -7.92 22.33
C ARG A 216 -8.83 -8.57 22.42
N THR A 217 -8.89 -9.78 22.94
CA THR A 217 -10.16 -10.42 23.26
C THR A 217 -10.93 -9.60 24.28
N LEU A 218 -12.22 -9.35 24.02
CA LEU A 218 -13.07 -8.64 24.98
C LEU A 218 -13.20 -9.46 26.27
N PRO A 219 -13.16 -8.79 27.44
CA PRO A 219 -13.57 -9.40 28.69
C PRO A 219 -14.99 -10.00 28.56
N GLU A 220 -15.25 -11.04 29.33
CA GLU A 220 -16.50 -11.78 29.21
C GLU A 220 -17.74 -10.95 29.51
N GLU A 221 -17.62 -10.03 30.48
CA GLU A 221 -18.66 -9.09 30.92
C GLU A 221 -19.07 -8.10 29.82
N LEU A 222 -18.19 -7.85 28.84
CA LEU A 222 -18.44 -6.93 27.73
C LEU A 222 -18.87 -7.62 26.44
N ARG A 223 -18.98 -8.95 26.46
CA ARG A 223 -19.49 -9.71 25.32
C ARG A 223 -20.93 -9.34 25.04
N GLY A 224 -21.22 -8.97 23.78
CA GLY A 224 -22.55 -8.55 23.36
C GLY A 224 -22.85 -7.07 23.52
N HIS A 225 -22.04 -6.29 24.25
CA HIS A 225 -22.27 -4.87 24.48
C HIS A 225 -22.45 -4.08 23.17
N CYS A 226 -21.60 -4.30 22.15
CA CYS A 226 -21.74 -3.70 20.83
C CYS A 226 -22.64 -4.50 19.89
N CYS A 227 -22.70 -5.83 20.05
CA CYS A 227 -23.45 -6.72 19.19
C CYS A 227 -24.97 -6.58 19.38
N ALA A 228 -25.45 -6.45 20.61
CA ALA A 228 -26.89 -6.38 20.89
C ALA A 228 -27.61 -5.20 20.19
N PRO A 229 -27.11 -3.96 20.26
CA PRO A 229 -27.72 -2.82 19.55
C PRO A 229 -27.68 -2.99 18.03
N LEU A 230 -26.59 -3.52 17.47
CA LEU A 230 -26.46 -3.73 16.02
C LEU A 230 -27.43 -4.80 15.51
N ARG A 231 -27.61 -5.89 16.27
CA ARG A 231 -28.56 -6.96 15.91
C ARG A 231 -30.02 -6.53 16.04
N ALA A 232 -30.30 -5.55 16.85
CA ALA A 232 -31.64 -4.97 16.99
C ALA A 232 -32.02 -4.05 15.81
N LEU A 233 -31.06 -3.64 14.98
CA LEU A 233 -31.35 -2.84 13.79
C LEU A 233 -32.02 -3.69 12.70
N PRO A 234 -32.99 -3.13 11.96
CA PRO A 234 -33.40 -3.68 10.68
C PRO A 234 -32.22 -3.84 9.74
N GLU A 235 -32.21 -4.90 8.90
CA GLU A 235 -31.08 -5.20 7.99
C GLU A 235 -30.69 -3.99 7.13
N GLU A 236 -31.68 -3.28 6.58
CA GLU A 236 -31.46 -2.09 5.77
C GLU A 236 -30.68 -0.99 6.54
N LYS A 237 -31.07 -0.73 7.80
CA LYS A 237 -30.38 0.27 8.64
C LYS A 237 -28.98 -0.17 9.02
N LEU A 238 -28.78 -1.47 9.26
CA LEU A 238 -27.46 -2.03 9.53
C LEU A 238 -26.56 -1.88 8.29
N LEU A 239 -27.03 -2.29 7.12
CA LEU A 239 -26.27 -2.16 5.88
C LEU A 239 -25.97 -0.69 5.54
N ALA A 240 -26.92 0.22 5.75
CA ALA A 240 -26.71 1.66 5.57
C ALA A 240 -25.62 2.20 6.51
N LEU A 241 -25.59 1.78 7.78
CA LEU A 241 -24.53 2.16 8.72
C LEU A 241 -23.16 1.65 8.26
N LEU A 242 -23.08 0.38 7.83
CA LEU A 242 -21.85 -0.20 7.29
C LEU A 242 -21.39 0.52 6.02
N GLN A 243 -22.32 0.92 5.16
CA GLN A 243 -22.03 1.65 3.93
C GLN A 243 -21.44 3.05 4.23
N VAL A 244 -21.99 3.77 5.20
CA VAL A 244 -21.47 5.09 5.61
C VAL A 244 -20.09 4.95 6.23
N ALA A 245 -19.86 3.94 7.08
CA ALA A 245 -18.53 3.65 7.64
C ALA A 245 -17.52 3.26 6.55
N ALA A 246 -17.93 2.43 5.58
CA ALA A 246 -17.10 2.06 4.44
C ALA A 246 -16.72 3.27 3.58
N ARG A 247 -17.64 4.22 3.38
CA ARG A 247 -17.38 5.47 2.66
C ARG A 247 -16.29 6.29 3.34
N VAL A 248 -16.33 6.41 4.66
CA VAL A 248 -15.28 7.09 5.43
C VAL A 248 -13.92 6.41 5.22
N ARG A 249 -13.87 5.06 5.26
CA ARG A 249 -12.63 4.31 5.01
C ARG A 249 -12.09 4.53 3.60
N TRP A 250 -12.97 4.50 2.62
CA TRP A 250 -12.61 4.74 1.22
C TRP A 250 -12.05 6.14 1.00
N GLN A 251 -12.72 7.16 1.52
CA GLN A 251 -12.26 8.55 1.45
C GLN A 251 -10.92 8.76 2.15
N SER A 252 -10.70 8.14 3.31
CA SER A 252 -9.39 8.18 3.99
C SER A 252 -8.26 7.59 3.14
N LYS A 253 -8.50 6.44 2.49
CA LYS A 253 -7.51 5.83 1.58
C LYS A 253 -7.25 6.72 0.35
N SER A 254 -8.31 7.28 -0.22
CA SER A 254 -8.21 8.21 -1.35
C SER A 254 -7.42 9.46 -1.00
N ALA A 255 -7.62 10.01 0.20
CA ALA A 255 -6.85 11.15 0.70
C ALA A 255 -5.35 10.84 0.85
N GLN A 256 -5.00 9.65 1.34
CA GLN A 256 -3.60 9.20 1.41
C GLN A 256 -2.96 9.13 0.03
N LEU A 257 -3.65 8.53 -0.94
CA LEU A 257 -3.17 8.44 -2.31
C LEU A 257 -3.03 9.82 -2.96
N LEU A 258 -3.95 10.74 -2.68
CA LEU A 258 -3.85 12.13 -3.15
C LEU A 258 -2.66 12.86 -2.54
N ALA A 259 -2.46 12.74 -1.23
CA ALA A 259 -1.31 13.33 -0.55
C ALA A 259 0.00 12.86 -1.19
N ARG A 260 0.12 11.56 -1.44
CA ARG A 260 1.30 11.00 -2.11
C ARG A 260 1.41 11.42 -3.57
N ALA A 261 0.31 11.46 -4.32
CA ALA A 261 0.30 11.89 -5.71
C ALA A 261 0.74 13.36 -5.89
N ARG A 262 0.45 14.22 -4.92
CA ARG A 262 0.92 15.61 -4.91
C ARG A 262 2.42 15.74 -4.72
N GLN A 263 3.05 14.78 -4.05
CA GLN A 263 4.51 14.76 -3.83
C GLN A 263 5.25 14.10 -4.99
N ALA A 264 4.82 12.89 -5.38
CA ALA A 264 5.54 12.03 -6.30
C ALA A 264 4.86 11.82 -7.66
N GLY A 265 3.66 12.38 -7.86
CA GLY A 265 2.86 12.17 -9.07
C GLY A 265 1.91 10.96 -8.98
N TRP A 266 0.89 10.98 -9.85
CA TRP A 266 -0.20 9.99 -9.83
C TRP A 266 0.25 8.56 -10.10
N GLU A 267 1.12 8.39 -11.06
CA GLU A 267 1.65 7.07 -11.42
C GLU A 267 2.46 6.46 -10.29
N GLN A 268 3.35 7.25 -9.69
CA GLN A 268 4.18 6.81 -8.57
C GLN A 268 3.32 6.43 -7.35
N ALA A 269 2.30 7.22 -7.03
CA ALA A 269 1.38 6.91 -5.93
C ALA A 269 0.62 5.59 -6.16
N LEU A 270 0.24 5.28 -7.42
CA LEU A 270 -0.37 4.00 -7.77
C LEU A 270 0.62 2.85 -7.54
N TRP A 271 1.84 2.95 -8.05
CA TRP A 271 2.85 1.90 -7.92
C TRP A 271 3.19 1.62 -6.45
N GLU A 272 3.35 2.65 -5.64
CA GLU A 272 3.58 2.47 -4.20
C GLU A 272 2.39 1.77 -3.52
N GLY A 273 1.16 2.15 -3.86
CA GLY A 273 -0.04 1.47 -3.37
C GLY A 273 -0.11 -0.01 -3.78
N MET A 274 0.20 -0.30 -5.05
CA MET A 274 0.22 -1.67 -5.60
C MET A 274 1.29 -2.54 -4.92
N PHE A 275 2.52 -2.07 -4.82
CA PHE A 275 3.62 -2.79 -4.16
C PHE A 275 3.33 -2.98 -2.67
N ARG A 276 2.88 -1.94 -1.98
CA ARG A 276 2.47 -2.04 -0.58
C ARG A 276 1.42 -3.13 -0.35
N ALA A 277 0.42 -3.22 -1.23
CA ALA A 277 -0.62 -4.24 -1.16
C ALA A 277 -0.07 -5.67 -1.42
N LEU A 278 0.94 -5.83 -2.29
CA LEU A 278 1.63 -7.10 -2.48
C LEU A 278 2.38 -7.58 -1.23
N GLY A 279 2.82 -6.67 -0.36
CA GLY A 279 3.49 -6.97 0.91
C GLY A 279 2.59 -7.60 1.95
N TYR A 280 1.28 -7.47 1.78
CA TYR A 280 0.25 -8.01 2.66
C TYR A 280 0.44 -7.55 4.12
N LYS A 281 0.71 -8.46 5.05
CA LYS A 281 0.86 -8.16 6.47
C LYS A 281 2.32 -7.91 6.88
N HIS A 282 3.25 -8.65 6.29
CA HIS A 282 4.60 -8.76 6.84
C HIS A 282 5.68 -8.08 6.00
N ASN A 283 5.46 -7.91 4.69
CA ASN A 283 6.44 -7.36 3.76
C ASN A 283 5.97 -6.05 3.10
N VAL A 284 5.13 -5.29 3.80
CA VAL A 284 4.62 -3.99 3.34
C VAL A 284 5.78 -3.02 3.10
N TRP A 285 6.68 -2.89 4.07
CA TRP A 285 7.74 -1.90 4.03
C TRP A 285 8.81 -2.17 2.98
N PRO A 286 9.38 -3.38 2.87
CA PRO A 286 10.37 -3.64 1.82
C PRO A 286 9.78 -3.47 0.41
N LEU A 287 8.54 -3.89 0.16
CA LEU A 287 7.90 -3.68 -1.14
C LEU A 287 7.62 -2.20 -1.40
N GLN A 288 7.19 -1.44 -0.40
CA GLN A 288 7.02 0.01 -0.56
C GLN A 288 8.34 0.70 -0.88
N ASN A 289 9.43 0.37 -0.18
CA ASN A 289 10.76 0.94 -0.47
C ASN A 289 11.21 0.65 -1.90
N LEU A 290 10.94 -0.54 -2.43
CA LEU A 290 11.22 -0.84 -3.83
C LEU A 290 10.45 0.07 -4.77
N ALA A 291 9.16 0.29 -4.51
CA ALA A 291 8.34 1.19 -5.33
C ALA A 291 8.81 2.65 -5.25
N GLU A 292 9.20 3.13 -4.08
CA GLU A 292 9.75 4.47 -3.88
C GLU A 292 11.02 4.71 -4.71
N LEU A 293 11.84 3.68 -4.89
CA LEU A 293 13.04 3.72 -5.70
C LEU A 293 12.83 3.36 -7.19
N ARG A 294 11.60 3.19 -7.63
CA ARG A 294 11.27 2.71 -8.97
C ARG A 294 11.96 3.50 -10.08
N SER A 295 11.99 4.81 -9.98
CA SER A 295 12.64 5.68 -10.97
C SER A 295 14.14 5.42 -11.14
N ARG A 296 14.80 4.84 -10.14
CA ARG A 296 16.23 4.54 -10.16
C ARG A 296 16.54 3.18 -10.80
N TRP A 297 15.75 2.15 -10.49
CA TRP A 297 16.04 0.78 -10.92
C TRP A 297 15.19 0.29 -12.11
N GLN A 298 14.07 0.94 -12.45
CA GLN A 298 13.25 0.52 -13.60
C GLN A 298 13.87 0.88 -14.96
N PRO A 299 14.47 2.07 -15.17
CA PRO A 299 15.02 2.46 -16.47
C PRO A 299 16.05 1.45 -17.00
N GLY A 300 16.11 1.28 -18.33
CA GLY A 300 17.05 0.38 -18.99
C GLY A 300 16.77 -1.11 -18.84
N ALA A 301 15.70 -1.52 -18.19
CA ALA A 301 15.27 -2.92 -18.18
C ALA A 301 14.63 -3.29 -19.52
N ALA A 302 15.26 -4.20 -20.26
CA ALA A 302 14.84 -4.53 -21.63
C ALA A 302 13.53 -5.34 -21.69
N ASN A 303 13.23 -6.14 -20.65
CA ASN A 303 12.07 -7.03 -20.62
C ASN A 303 11.71 -7.45 -19.19
N GLY A 304 10.64 -8.25 -19.05
CA GLY A 304 10.16 -8.75 -17.77
C GLY A 304 11.17 -9.61 -17.00
N PHE A 305 11.98 -10.39 -17.70
CA PHE A 305 13.02 -11.21 -17.08
C PHE A 305 14.13 -10.34 -16.45
N ALA A 306 14.58 -9.30 -17.15
CA ALA A 306 15.56 -8.34 -16.63
C ALA A 306 15.03 -7.62 -15.39
N LEU A 307 13.71 -7.25 -15.38
CA LEU A 307 13.05 -6.68 -14.21
C LEU A 307 12.95 -7.68 -13.06
N GLN A 308 12.65 -8.96 -13.32
CA GLN A 308 12.64 -10.00 -12.29
C GLN A 308 14.01 -10.14 -11.63
N ALA A 309 15.07 -10.25 -12.45
CA ALA A 309 16.44 -10.37 -11.97
C ALA A 309 16.84 -9.16 -11.11
N ARG A 310 16.55 -7.96 -11.58
CA ARG A 310 16.84 -6.70 -10.90
C ARG A 310 16.09 -6.57 -9.58
N LEU A 311 14.78 -6.83 -9.56
CA LEU A 311 13.98 -6.77 -8.36
C LEU A 311 14.42 -7.80 -7.31
N LEU A 312 14.72 -9.05 -7.72
CA LEU A 312 15.22 -10.08 -6.81
C LEU A 312 16.59 -9.73 -6.25
N GLY A 313 17.48 -9.15 -7.07
CA GLY A 313 18.81 -8.74 -6.66
C GLY A 313 18.80 -7.55 -5.69
N ILE A 314 18.12 -6.45 -6.04
CA ILE A 314 17.96 -5.27 -5.18
C ILE A 314 17.34 -5.67 -3.83
N SER A 315 16.46 -6.67 -3.83
CA SER A 315 15.79 -7.19 -2.63
C SER A 315 16.67 -8.11 -1.78
N ALA A 316 17.92 -8.38 -2.17
CA ALA A 316 18.81 -9.35 -1.54
C ALA A 316 18.15 -10.74 -1.37
N LEU A 317 17.34 -11.16 -2.34
CA LEU A 317 16.65 -12.46 -2.33
C LEU A 317 17.40 -13.52 -3.13
N LEU A 318 18.35 -13.11 -3.96
CA LEU A 318 19.27 -14.02 -4.64
C LEU A 318 20.37 -14.49 -3.66
N PRO A 319 20.90 -15.71 -3.81
CA PRO A 319 22.02 -16.17 -3.00
C PRO A 319 23.31 -15.42 -3.39
N ASP A 320 24.20 -15.22 -2.42
CA ASP A 320 25.52 -14.61 -2.66
C ASP A 320 26.38 -15.48 -3.58
N GLU A 321 26.28 -16.82 -3.39
CA GLU A 321 26.97 -17.81 -4.23
C GLU A 321 26.00 -18.90 -4.68
N LEU A 322 26.25 -19.41 -5.89
CA LEU A 322 25.52 -20.55 -6.43
C LEU A 322 26.19 -21.87 -6.06
N THR A 323 25.41 -22.81 -5.56
CA THR A 323 25.87 -24.19 -5.34
C THR A 323 26.21 -24.87 -6.67
N ARG A 324 27.01 -25.95 -6.63
CA ARG A 324 27.41 -26.70 -7.84
C ARG A 324 26.20 -27.12 -8.70
N ARG A 325 25.10 -27.56 -8.07
CA ARG A 325 23.87 -27.95 -8.79
C ARG A 325 23.15 -26.73 -9.41
N GLN A 326 23.22 -25.58 -8.79
CA GLN A 326 22.59 -24.34 -9.27
C GLN A 326 23.40 -23.67 -10.40
N LYS A 327 24.63 -24.09 -10.61
CA LYS A 327 25.49 -23.61 -11.71
C LYS A 327 25.15 -24.22 -13.08
N SER A 328 24.19 -25.15 -13.16
CA SER A 328 23.69 -25.66 -14.45
C SER A 328 23.10 -24.54 -15.30
N THR A 329 23.41 -24.52 -16.58
CA THR A 329 22.97 -23.51 -17.55
C THR A 329 21.45 -23.47 -17.73
N ASP A 330 20.78 -24.62 -17.53
CA ASP A 330 19.33 -24.76 -17.68
C ASP A 330 18.55 -24.37 -16.40
N ASN A 331 19.25 -23.87 -15.38
CA ASN A 331 18.64 -23.51 -14.13
C ASN A 331 18.19 -22.03 -14.16
N TYR A 332 16.88 -21.79 -14.00
CA TYR A 332 16.31 -20.44 -13.92
C TYR A 332 17.05 -19.54 -12.91
N LEU A 333 17.37 -20.06 -11.73
CA LEU A 333 18.10 -19.30 -10.71
C LEU A 333 19.48 -18.85 -11.24
N ARG A 334 20.20 -19.70 -11.98
CA ARG A 334 21.48 -19.33 -12.60
C ARG A 334 21.32 -18.18 -13.58
N THR A 335 20.32 -18.25 -14.46
CA THR A 335 20.08 -17.23 -15.49
C THR A 335 19.72 -15.88 -14.86
N VAL A 336 18.87 -15.90 -13.82
CA VAL A 336 18.50 -14.69 -13.04
C VAL A 336 19.70 -14.12 -12.31
N TRP A 337 20.53 -15.00 -11.70
CA TRP A 337 21.72 -14.61 -10.96
C TRP A 337 22.77 -13.98 -11.88
N ASP A 338 23.03 -14.57 -13.06
CA ASP A 338 23.96 -14.04 -14.05
C ASP A 338 23.50 -12.67 -14.59
N GLN A 339 22.17 -12.47 -14.79
CA GLN A 339 21.62 -11.19 -15.19
C GLN A 339 21.82 -10.13 -14.11
N TRP A 340 21.51 -10.47 -12.84
CA TRP A 340 21.71 -9.56 -11.71
C TRP A 340 23.20 -9.22 -11.51
N TRP A 341 24.08 -10.21 -11.64
CA TRP A 341 25.51 -10.03 -11.41
C TRP A 341 26.14 -8.97 -12.33
N ARG A 342 25.63 -8.80 -13.53
CA ARG A 342 26.07 -7.75 -14.47
C ARG A 342 25.61 -6.36 -14.04
N ASP A 343 24.41 -6.26 -13.44
CA ASP A 343 23.77 -4.99 -13.11
C ASP A 343 24.03 -4.54 -11.67
N ARG A 344 24.50 -5.42 -10.78
CA ARG A 344 24.51 -5.23 -9.32
C ARG A 344 25.19 -3.96 -8.85
N ASP A 345 26.34 -3.61 -9.43
CA ASP A 345 27.14 -2.46 -9.01
C ASP A 345 26.43 -1.14 -9.36
N THR A 346 25.64 -1.12 -10.43
CA THR A 346 24.81 0.01 -10.83
C THR A 346 23.70 0.29 -9.81
N PHE A 347 23.22 -0.72 -9.10
CA PHE A 347 22.10 -0.64 -8.16
C PHE A 347 22.51 -0.87 -6.70
N ALA A 348 23.80 -0.77 -6.37
CA ALA A 348 24.30 -0.99 -5.03
C ALA A 348 23.63 -0.11 -3.98
N ASP A 349 23.35 1.15 -4.31
CA ASP A 349 22.68 2.13 -3.46
C ASP A 349 21.16 1.94 -3.34
N CYS A 350 20.57 1.08 -4.17
CA CYS A 350 19.16 0.72 -4.11
C CYS A 350 18.91 -0.57 -3.32
N GLN A 351 19.96 -1.32 -2.97
CA GLN A 351 19.81 -2.63 -2.33
C GLN A 351 19.19 -2.52 -0.94
N LEU A 352 18.26 -3.41 -0.67
CA LEU A 352 17.64 -3.57 0.63
C LEU A 352 18.38 -4.67 1.41
N PRO A 353 18.64 -4.47 2.71
CA PRO A 353 19.19 -5.55 3.52
C PRO A 353 18.17 -6.70 3.63
N ARG A 354 18.68 -7.94 3.59
CA ARG A 354 17.82 -9.14 3.69
C ARG A 354 16.99 -9.18 4.98
N SER A 355 17.45 -8.52 6.03
CA SER A 355 16.79 -8.45 7.35
C SER A 355 15.42 -7.77 7.34
N VAL A 356 15.12 -6.92 6.34
CA VAL A 356 13.80 -6.27 6.24
C VAL A 356 12.69 -7.22 5.81
N TRP A 357 13.04 -8.42 5.30
CA TRP A 357 12.08 -9.37 4.79
C TRP A 357 11.66 -10.38 5.84
N LYS A 358 10.35 -10.69 5.88
CA LYS A 358 9.79 -11.80 6.66
C LYS A 358 9.45 -12.96 5.73
N PHE A 359 9.97 -14.15 6.06
CA PHE A 359 9.78 -15.38 5.29
C PHE A 359 8.89 -16.40 6.01
N HIS A 360 8.80 -16.29 7.35
CA HIS A 360 8.04 -17.21 8.17
C HIS A 360 6.58 -16.75 8.33
N GLY A 361 5.68 -17.72 8.49
CA GLY A 361 4.24 -17.44 8.67
C GLY A 361 3.54 -16.94 7.41
N LEU A 362 4.15 -17.08 6.24
CA LEU A 362 3.57 -16.69 4.96
C LEU A 362 2.86 -17.88 4.29
N ARG A 363 1.71 -17.63 3.68
CA ARG A 363 1.18 -18.57 2.68
C ARG A 363 2.15 -18.64 1.49
N PRO A 364 2.44 -19.82 0.91
CA PRO A 364 3.42 -19.94 -0.18
C PRO A 364 3.17 -18.97 -1.34
N ALA A 365 1.91 -18.77 -1.72
CA ALA A 365 1.53 -17.82 -2.76
C ALA A 365 1.91 -16.35 -2.45
N ASN A 366 2.14 -15.99 -1.18
CA ASN A 366 2.50 -14.64 -0.75
C ASN A 366 4.01 -14.46 -0.51
N HIS A 367 4.84 -15.44 -0.90
CA HIS A 367 6.29 -15.32 -0.75
C HIS A 367 6.83 -14.11 -1.53
N PRO A 368 7.75 -13.32 -0.97
CA PRO A 368 8.26 -12.08 -1.58
C PRO A 368 8.78 -12.29 -3.00
N GLU A 369 9.57 -13.34 -3.25
CA GLU A 369 10.14 -13.65 -4.57
C GLU A 369 9.05 -13.72 -5.65
N ARG A 370 7.96 -14.44 -5.36
CA ARG A 370 6.82 -14.60 -6.28
C ARG A 370 6.05 -13.28 -6.49
N ARG A 371 5.97 -12.44 -5.45
CA ARG A 371 5.33 -11.11 -5.55
C ARG A 371 6.16 -10.15 -6.38
N LEU A 372 7.48 -10.22 -6.30
CA LEU A 372 8.37 -9.43 -7.15
C LEU A 372 8.30 -9.87 -8.62
N ALA A 373 8.18 -11.17 -8.88
CA ALA A 373 7.95 -11.65 -10.24
C ALA A 373 6.66 -11.09 -10.85
N LEU A 374 5.56 -11.09 -10.08
CA LEU A 374 4.31 -10.45 -10.52
C LEU A 374 4.49 -8.94 -10.79
N ALA A 375 5.16 -8.24 -9.89
CA ALA A 375 5.45 -6.81 -10.08
C ALA A 375 6.28 -6.55 -11.34
N ALA A 376 7.26 -7.42 -11.64
CA ALA A 376 8.04 -7.35 -12.87
C ALA A 376 7.16 -7.50 -14.12
N HIS A 377 6.19 -8.40 -14.12
CA HIS A 377 5.24 -8.54 -15.23
C HIS A 377 4.39 -7.28 -15.44
N TRP A 378 3.89 -6.67 -14.35
CA TRP A 378 3.14 -5.42 -14.45
C TRP A 378 3.95 -4.27 -15.04
N LEU A 379 5.23 -4.20 -14.69
CA LEU A 379 6.14 -3.14 -15.14
C LEU A 379 6.63 -3.35 -16.56
N ALA A 380 6.91 -4.61 -16.94
CA ALA A 380 7.42 -4.97 -18.27
C ALA A 380 6.44 -4.63 -19.38
N GLY A 381 5.15 -4.80 -19.13
CA GLY A 381 4.10 -4.50 -20.11
C GLY A 381 3.96 -3.01 -20.41
N GLY A 382 4.38 -2.12 -19.49
CA GLY A 382 4.24 -0.65 -19.62
C GLY A 382 2.80 -0.12 -19.75
N HIS A 383 1.83 -1.03 -19.83
CA HIS A 383 0.44 -0.69 -20.18
C HIS A 383 -0.54 -0.75 -19.01
N LEU A 384 -0.11 -1.15 -17.81
CA LEU A 384 -1.01 -1.36 -16.68
C LEU A 384 -1.84 -0.11 -16.37
N LEU A 385 -1.21 1.06 -16.33
CA LEU A 385 -1.91 2.32 -16.08
C LEU A 385 -2.99 2.58 -17.13
N ALA A 386 -2.64 2.51 -18.40
CA ALA A 386 -3.58 2.71 -19.50
C ALA A 386 -4.73 1.68 -19.47
N GLN A 387 -4.44 0.42 -19.17
CA GLN A 387 -5.46 -0.63 -19.03
C GLN A 387 -6.41 -0.37 -17.86
N LEU A 388 -5.92 0.13 -16.72
CA LEU A 388 -6.75 0.52 -15.58
C LEU A 388 -7.63 1.74 -15.93
N GLU A 389 -7.10 2.70 -16.65
CA GLU A 389 -7.85 3.87 -17.12
C GLU A 389 -8.94 3.46 -18.14
N GLN A 390 -8.64 2.60 -19.09
CA GLN A 390 -9.62 2.03 -20.02
C GLN A 390 -10.70 1.24 -19.28
N TRP A 391 -10.29 0.38 -18.33
CA TRP A 391 -11.23 -0.35 -17.49
C TRP A 391 -12.15 0.59 -16.72
N CYS A 392 -11.63 1.71 -16.23
CA CYS A 392 -12.38 2.71 -15.47
C CYS A 392 -13.53 3.31 -16.27
N VAL A 393 -13.31 3.63 -17.54
CA VAL A 393 -14.32 4.27 -18.41
C VAL A 393 -15.23 3.27 -19.13
N ALA A 394 -14.84 1.99 -19.20
CA ALA A 394 -15.63 0.95 -19.84
C ALA A 394 -17.01 0.80 -19.18
N ASP A 395 -18.03 0.56 -19.95
CA ASP A 395 -19.37 0.23 -19.44
C ASP A 395 -19.44 -1.29 -19.18
N LEU A 396 -19.36 -1.63 -17.89
CA LEU A 396 -19.28 -3.01 -17.42
C LEU A 396 -20.40 -3.30 -16.42
N PRO A 397 -21.16 -4.38 -16.60
CA PRO A 397 -22.10 -4.85 -15.59
C PRO A 397 -21.33 -5.38 -14.35
N ASP A 398 -22.01 -5.40 -13.21
CA ASP A 398 -21.38 -5.70 -11.90
C ASP A 398 -20.72 -7.09 -11.87
N ASP A 399 -21.30 -8.10 -12.51
CA ASP A 399 -20.77 -9.47 -12.60
C ASP A 399 -19.46 -9.55 -13.43
N LYS A 400 -19.18 -8.57 -14.27
CA LYS A 400 -17.96 -8.49 -15.09
C LYS A 400 -16.85 -7.66 -14.45
N LEU A 401 -17.10 -6.94 -13.36
CA LEU A 401 -16.11 -6.06 -12.73
C LEU A 401 -14.86 -6.85 -12.28
N VAL A 402 -15.03 -7.93 -11.52
CA VAL A 402 -13.90 -8.75 -11.03
C VAL A 402 -13.20 -9.50 -12.17
N PRO A 403 -13.92 -10.24 -13.06
CA PRO A 403 -13.27 -10.95 -14.14
C PRO A 403 -12.46 -10.03 -15.08
N SER A 404 -12.97 -8.85 -15.41
CA SER A 404 -12.28 -7.90 -16.29
C SER A 404 -11.02 -7.32 -15.63
N LEU A 405 -11.10 -6.91 -14.35
CA LEU A 405 -9.93 -6.44 -13.63
C LEU A 405 -8.90 -7.55 -13.40
N ARG A 406 -9.37 -8.77 -13.12
CA ARG A 406 -8.50 -9.94 -12.99
C ARG A 406 -7.71 -10.19 -14.27
N LYS A 407 -8.33 -10.08 -15.45
CA LYS A 407 -7.64 -10.23 -16.74
C LYS A 407 -6.46 -9.24 -16.89
N ILE A 408 -6.63 -8.02 -16.41
CA ILE A 408 -5.56 -7.00 -16.43
C ILE A 408 -4.44 -7.35 -15.43
N LEU A 409 -4.79 -7.76 -14.21
CA LEU A 409 -3.83 -7.90 -13.12
C LEU A 409 -3.08 -9.23 -13.10
N VAL A 410 -3.69 -10.32 -13.59
CA VAL A 410 -3.07 -11.66 -13.53
C VAL A 410 -2.03 -11.85 -14.63
N GLY A 411 -2.26 -11.30 -15.82
CA GLY A 411 -1.38 -11.47 -16.97
C GLY A 411 -1.30 -12.93 -17.48
N PRO A 412 -0.39 -13.21 -18.43
CA PRO A 412 -0.12 -14.57 -18.90
C PRO A 412 0.61 -15.39 -17.83
N PRO A 413 0.56 -16.74 -17.92
CA PRO A 413 1.38 -17.60 -17.07
C PRO A 413 2.87 -17.30 -17.26
N ASP A 414 3.62 -17.33 -16.15
CA ASP A 414 5.08 -17.25 -16.15
C ASP A 414 5.66 -18.66 -16.20
N ASP A 415 6.68 -18.90 -17.04
CA ASP A 415 7.25 -20.23 -17.27
C ASP A 415 7.87 -20.85 -16.02
N PHE A 416 8.40 -20.04 -15.13
CA PHE A 416 8.97 -20.49 -13.86
C PHE A 416 8.00 -20.27 -12.69
N TRP A 417 7.55 -19.04 -12.48
CA TRP A 417 6.80 -18.66 -11.28
C TRP A 417 5.38 -19.22 -11.23
N SER A 418 4.81 -19.61 -12.34
CA SER A 418 3.54 -20.36 -12.32
C SER A 418 3.69 -21.76 -11.73
N TYR A 419 4.90 -22.31 -11.74
CA TYR A 419 5.19 -23.66 -11.24
C TYR A 419 6.02 -23.69 -9.96
N HIS A 420 6.45 -22.54 -9.41
CA HIS A 420 7.28 -22.49 -8.20
C HIS A 420 6.77 -21.46 -7.21
N TRP A 421 6.80 -21.82 -5.93
CA TRP A 421 6.47 -20.89 -4.86
C TRP A 421 7.64 -19.97 -4.48
N THR A 422 8.85 -20.51 -4.58
CA THR A 422 10.12 -19.81 -4.30
C THR A 422 11.18 -20.28 -5.29
N LEU A 423 12.29 -19.57 -5.37
CA LEU A 423 13.46 -19.98 -6.18
C LEU A 423 13.98 -21.40 -5.86
N ARG A 424 13.72 -21.90 -4.65
CA ARG A 424 14.19 -23.20 -4.16
C ARG A 424 13.10 -24.24 -4.00
N SER A 425 11.84 -23.88 -4.23
CA SER A 425 10.73 -24.83 -4.07
C SER A 425 10.73 -25.87 -5.20
N PRO A 426 10.21 -27.08 -4.96
CA PRO A 426 9.99 -28.05 -6.03
C PRO A 426 8.97 -27.52 -7.04
N LYS A 427 9.05 -28.03 -8.27
CA LYS A 427 8.10 -27.70 -9.33
C LYS A 427 6.72 -28.26 -9.00
N LEU A 428 5.71 -27.41 -9.11
CA LEU A 428 4.31 -27.78 -8.93
C LEU A 428 3.82 -28.64 -10.11
N LYS A 429 2.89 -29.54 -9.82
CA LYS A 429 2.27 -30.39 -10.86
C LYS A 429 1.39 -29.58 -11.84
N THR A 430 0.75 -28.53 -11.34
CA THR A 430 -0.14 -27.66 -12.13
C THR A 430 0.24 -26.20 -11.94
N PRO A 431 0.15 -25.39 -13.00
CA PRO A 431 0.47 -23.97 -12.91
C PRO A 431 -0.51 -23.26 -11.98
N GLN A 432 0.02 -22.34 -11.18
CA GLN A 432 -0.75 -21.50 -10.27
C GLN A 432 -0.61 -20.04 -10.70
N PRO A 433 -1.70 -19.28 -10.76
CA PRO A 433 -1.64 -17.85 -11.11
C PRO A 433 -0.77 -17.11 -10.10
N LEU A 434 -0.02 -16.11 -10.55
CA LEU A 434 0.81 -15.28 -9.67
C LEU A 434 -0.04 -14.41 -8.73
N LEU A 435 -1.29 -14.12 -9.11
CA LEU A 435 -2.24 -13.37 -8.31
C LEU A 435 -3.53 -14.19 -8.14
N GLY A 436 -3.89 -14.53 -6.91
CA GLY A 436 -5.17 -15.17 -6.58
C GLY A 436 -6.33 -14.17 -6.63
N GLU A 437 -7.54 -14.67 -6.82
CA GLU A 437 -8.76 -13.85 -6.96
C GLU A 437 -9.04 -12.95 -5.76
N ALA A 438 -8.86 -13.46 -4.54
CA ALA A 438 -8.99 -12.66 -3.33
C ALA A 438 -8.05 -11.44 -3.32
N ARG A 439 -6.87 -11.55 -3.94
CA ARG A 439 -5.92 -10.44 -4.06
C ARG A 439 -6.34 -9.40 -5.09
N VAL A 440 -7.07 -9.80 -6.13
CA VAL A 440 -7.69 -8.86 -7.07
C VAL A 440 -8.66 -7.96 -6.33
N THR A 441 -9.51 -8.53 -5.48
CA THR A 441 -10.44 -7.77 -4.62
C THR A 441 -9.70 -6.85 -3.65
N ASP A 442 -8.64 -7.32 -3.00
CA ASP A 442 -7.84 -6.50 -2.10
C ASP A 442 -7.22 -5.29 -2.82
N LEU A 443 -6.63 -5.50 -4.00
CA LEU A 443 -6.05 -4.43 -4.82
C LEU A 443 -7.13 -3.46 -5.31
N ALA A 444 -8.27 -3.96 -5.78
CA ALA A 444 -9.38 -3.15 -6.25
C ALA A 444 -9.90 -2.20 -5.17
N VAL A 445 -10.27 -2.75 -4.01
CA VAL A 445 -10.95 -2.01 -2.93
C VAL A 445 -10.00 -1.11 -2.14
N ASN A 446 -8.72 -1.50 -2.02
CA ASN A 446 -7.78 -0.77 -1.19
C ASN A 446 -6.87 0.20 -1.96
N VAL A 447 -6.70 0.03 -3.28
CA VAL A 447 -5.74 0.81 -4.07
C VAL A 447 -6.38 1.35 -5.34
N ILE A 448 -6.86 0.48 -6.25
CA ILE A 448 -7.21 0.88 -7.62
C ILE A 448 -8.45 1.78 -7.64
N LEU A 449 -9.56 1.34 -7.03
CA LEU A 449 -10.79 2.14 -6.99
C LEU A 449 -10.61 3.46 -6.22
N PRO A 450 -9.95 3.49 -5.02
CA PRO A 450 -9.64 4.75 -4.35
C PRO A 450 -8.78 5.69 -5.19
N TRP A 451 -7.77 5.16 -5.88
CA TRP A 451 -6.87 5.94 -6.72
C TRP A 451 -7.58 6.53 -7.94
N LEU A 452 -8.38 5.72 -8.65
CA LEU A 452 -9.18 6.18 -9.80
C LEU A 452 -10.21 7.23 -9.37
N TRP A 453 -10.89 6.98 -8.25
CA TRP A 453 -11.93 7.87 -7.75
C TRP A 453 -11.38 9.24 -7.36
N VAL A 454 -10.28 9.29 -6.63
CA VAL A 454 -9.71 10.58 -6.22
C VAL A 454 -9.15 11.37 -7.42
N ARG A 455 -8.67 10.69 -8.46
CA ARG A 455 -8.30 11.35 -9.74
C ARG A 455 -9.53 11.94 -10.42
N ALA A 456 -10.66 11.23 -10.44
CA ALA A 456 -11.92 11.74 -11.00
C ALA A 456 -12.42 12.96 -10.22
N VAL A 457 -12.28 12.97 -8.90
CA VAL A 457 -12.62 14.13 -8.04
C VAL A 457 -11.72 15.33 -8.34
N GLU A 458 -10.40 15.16 -8.37
CA GLU A 458 -9.44 16.23 -8.68
C GLU A 458 -9.63 16.75 -10.12
N GLY A 459 -9.97 15.85 -11.06
CA GLY A 459 -10.30 16.19 -12.44
C GLY A 459 -11.70 16.77 -12.63
N LYS A 460 -12.50 16.91 -11.54
CA LYS A 460 -13.89 17.41 -11.57
C LYS A 460 -14.82 16.62 -12.51
N ASN A 461 -14.54 15.35 -12.73
CA ASN A 461 -15.35 14.46 -13.56
C ASN A 461 -16.42 13.74 -12.70
N ALA A 462 -17.59 14.36 -12.59
CA ALA A 462 -18.69 13.84 -11.77
C ALA A 462 -19.21 12.49 -12.26
N VAL A 463 -19.30 12.29 -13.57
CA VAL A 463 -19.81 11.03 -14.18
C VAL A 463 -18.91 9.86 -13.81
N LEU A 464 -17.59 10.05 -13.92
CA LEU A 464 -16.61 9.03 -13.61
C LEU A 464 -16.54 8.77 -12.10
N ARG A 465 -16.58 9.82 -11.28
CA ARG A 465 -16.67 9.73 -9.83
C ARG A 465 -17.83 8.85 -9.39
N ASP A 466 -19.03 9.12 -9.91
CA ASP A 466 -20.25 8.42 -9.50
C ASP A 466 -20.26 6.96 -10.00
N ARG A 467 -19.68 6.70 -11.19
CA ARG A 467 -19.45 5.34 -11.70
C ARG A 467 -18.53 4.54 -10.80
N LEU A 468 -17.40 5.11 -10.39
CA LEU A 468 -16.42 4.43 -9.51
C LEU A 468 -16.99 4.18 -8.12
N GLU A 469 -17.80 5.10 -7.62
CA GLU A 469 -18.51 4.92 -6.37
C GLU A 469 -19.50 3.75 -6.44
N ARG A 470 -20.31 3.66 -7.49
CA ARG A 470 -21.21 2.50 -7.71
C ARG A 470 -20.42 1.19 -7.76
N ARG A 471 -19.29 1.13 -8.49
CA ARG A 471 -18.43 -0.06 -8.57
C ARG A 471 -17.87 -0.47 -7.22
N TYR A 472 -17.45 0.49 -6.41
CA TYR A 472 -16.93 0.20 -5.06
C TYR A 472 -18.01 -0.44 -4.19
N PHE A 473 -19.22 0.07 -4.22
CA PHE A 473 -20.32 -0.46 -3.40
C PHE A 473 -20.93 -1.77 -3.95
N ALA A 474 -20.81 -2.01 -5.25
CA ALA A 474 -21.20 -3.28 -5.88
C ALA A 474 -20.11 -4.38 -5.77
N TRP A 475 -18.89 -4.04 -5.30
CA TRP A 475 -17.77 -4.98 -5.29
C TRP A 475 -18.03 -6.18 -4.37
N PRO A 476 -17.80 -7.45 -4.85
CA PRO A 476 -18.03 -8.65 -4.05
C PRO A 476 -17.07 -8.73 -2.85
N PRO A 477 -17.41 -9.54 -1.83
CA PRO A 477 -16.63 -9.62 -0.60
C PRO A 477 -15.22 -10.17 -0.85
N ALA A 478 -14.26 -9.68 -0.07
CA ALA A 478 -12.92 -10.24 0.00
C ALA A 478 -12.89 -11.52 0.86
N GLU A 479 -11.78 -12.26 0.76
CA GLU A 479 -11.52 -13.38 1.66
C GLU A 479 -11.41 -12.91 3.12
N ASP A 480 -11.98 -13.66 4.04
CA ASP A 480 -11.89 -13.39 5.47
C ASP A 480 -10.45 -13.45 5.98
N ASN A 481 -10.05 -12.41 6.66
CA ASN A 481 -8.79 -12.37 7.43
C ASN A 481 -9.07 -12.37 8.93
N ALA A 482 -8.02 -12.55 9.76
CA ALA A 482 -8.16 -12.64 11.20
C ALA A 482 -8.81 -11.39 11.81
N VAL A 483 -8.47 -10.19 11.30
CA VAL A 483 -9.01 -8.91 11.79
C VAL A 483 -10.51 -8.81 11.46
N LEU A 484 -10.90 -9.18 10.24
CA LEU A 484 -12.30 -9.16 9.82
C LEU A 484 -13.15 -10.18 10.59
N LYS A 485 -12.61 -11.38 10.83
CA LYS A 485 -13.28 -12.42 11.65
C LYS A 485 -13.54 -11.90 13.06
N LEU A 486 -12.53 -11.29 13.68
CA LEU A 486 -12.65 -10.74 15.03
C LEU A 486 -13.62 -9.54 15.07
N ALA A 487 -13.55 -8.63 14.08
CA ALA A 487 -14.46 -7.50 13.94
C ALA A 487 -15.91 -7.98 13.82
N ARG A 488 -16.16 -8.97 12.97
CA ARG A 488 -17.49 -9.58 12.78
C ARG A 488 -18.00 -10.22 14.07
N GLN A 489 -17.17 -11.04 14.72
CA GLN A 489 -17.55 -11.68 15.98
C GLN A 489 -17.88 -10.65 17.06
N ARG A 490 -17.10 -9.60 17.18
CA ARG A 490 -17.29 -8.53 18.18
C ARG A 490 -18.54 -7.68 17.93
N LEU A 491 -18.76 -7.29 16.67
CA LEU A 491 -19.82 -6.34 16.31
C LEU A 491 -21.14 -7.02 15.93
N LEU A 492 -21.11 -8.17 15.28
CA LEU A 492 -22.29 -8.87 14.76
C LEU A 492 -22.59 -10.19 15.48
N GLY A 493 -21.64 -10.72 16.27
CA GLY A 493 -21.79 -11.97 16.98
C GLY A 493 -21.85 -13.20 16.07
N VAL A 494 -22.41 -14.29 16.60
CA VAL A 494 -22.61 -15.54 15.85
C VAL A 494 -23.68 -15.30 14.77
N GLY A 495 -23.44 -15.75 13.55
CA GLY A 495 -24.38 -15.57 12.42
C GLY A 495 -24.18 -14.29 11.60
N GLY A 496 -23.25 -13.40 11.96
CA GLY A 496 -23.00 -12.15 11.22
C GLY A 496 -22.50 -12.30 9.77
N ASN A 497 -22.27 -13.54 9.29
CA ASN A 497 -21.81 -13.80 7.91
C ASN A 497 -22.83 -13.38 6.86
N GLN A 498 -24.13 -13.48 7.15
CA GLN A 498 -25.19 -13.12 6.20
C GLN A 498 -25.13 -11.67 5.72
N PHE A 499 -24.54 -10.76 6.51
CA PHE A 499 -24.40 -9.35 6.17
C PHE A 499 -23.14 -9.04 5.36
N MET A 500 -22.24 -10.03 5.14
CA MET A 500 -20.94 -9.86 4.48
C MET A 500 -21.00 -10.17 2.99
N ARG A 501 -22.08 -9.83 2.31
CA ARG A 501 -22.30 -10.14 0.89
C ARG A 501 -21.49 -9.25 -0.07
N ASN A 502 -21.00 -8.10 0.41
CA ASN A 502 -20.26 -7.12 -0.38
C ASN A 502 -19.00 -6.66 0.36
N ALA A 503 -18.01 -6.19 -0.41
CA ALA A 503 -16.78 -5.67 0.16
C ALA A 503 -17.02 -4.45 1.08
N PHE A 504 -18.00 -3.59 0.76
CA PHE A 504 -18.28 -2.42 1.59
C PHE A 504 -18.71 -2.81 3.01
N ALA A 505 -19.48 -3.87 3.20
CA ALA A 505 -19.88 -4.32 4.53
C ALA A 505 -18.65 -4.73 5.37
N GLN A 506 -17.70 -5.44 4.75
CA GLN A 506 -16.43 -5.79 5.38
C GLN A 506 -15.59 -4.54 5.70
N GLN A 507 -15.49 -3.59 4.78
CA GLN A 507 -14.76 -2.33 4.97
C GLN A 507 -15.42 -1.44 6.04
N GLY A 508 -16.74 -1.45 6.12
CA GLY A 508 -17.50 -0.76 7.16
C GLY A 508 -17.23 -1.30 8.55
N LEU A 509 -17.24 -2.64 8.72
CA LEU A 509 -16.87 -3.27 9.99
C LEU A 509 -15.44 -2.92 10.41
N LEU A 510 -14.49 -3.01 9.48
CA LEU A 510 -13.09 -2.65 9.74
C LEU A 510 -12.96 -1.16 10.14
N GLN A 511 -13.77 -0.29 9.54
CA GLN A 511 -13.79 1.12 9.91
C GLN A 511 -14.35 1.36 11.31
N ILE A 512 -15.46 0.71 11.65
CA ILE A 512 -16.07 0.83 13.00
C ILE A 512 -15.09 0.35 14.08
N VAL A 513 -14.45 -0.80 13.85
CA VAL A 513 -13.43 -1.32 14.79
C VAL A 513 -12.28 -0.32 14.93
N ARG A 514 -11.82 0.27 13.85
CA ARG A 514 -10.78 1.29 13.89
C ARG A 514 -11.20 2.52 14.69
N ASP A 515 -12.38 3.05 14.44
CA ASP A 515 -12.83 4.30 15.04
C ASP A 515 -13.17 4.16 16.54
N PHE A 516 -13.65 2.99 16.98
CA PHE A 516 -14.18 2.81 18.34
C PHE A 516 -13.44 1.75 19.17
N CYS A 517 -12.76 0.79 18.56
CA CYS A 517 -12.06 -0.28 19.28
C CYS A 517 -10.54 -0.12 19.29
N GLY A 518 -9.97 0.64 18.33
CA GLY A 518 -8.52 0.80 18.15
C GLY A 518 -7.88 1.82 19.08
N ASN A 519 -8.66 2.71 19.68
CA ASN A 519 -8.12 3.92 20.33
C ASN A 519 -7.85 3.80 21.81
N SER A 520 -8.27 2.75 22.52
CA SER A 520 -7.79 2.46 23.87
C SER A 520 -8.21 1.10 24.42
N ASP A 521 -7.38 0.55 25.29
CA ASP A 521 -7.61 -0.71 26.00
C ASP A 521 -8.63 -0.58 27.14
N ALA A 522 -8.90 0.65 27.62
CA ALA A 522 -9.70 0.93 28.81
C ALA A 522 -11.16 1.29 28.52
N ILE A 523 -11.59 1.41 27.24
CA ILE A 523 -12.77 2.22 26.91
C ILE A 523 -14.00 1.42 26.49
N CYS A 524 -13.97 0.09 26.47
CA CYS A 524 -15.19 -0.66 26.14
C CYS A 524 -16.35 -0.36 27.09
N THR A 525 -16.08 -0.10 28.37
CA THR A 525 -17.08 0.29 29.37
C THR A 525 -17.64 1.69 29.14
N ALA A 526 -16.84 2.62 28.61
CA ALA A 526 -17.21 3.99 28.30
C ALA A 526 -17.45 4.23 26.79
N CYS A 527 -17.45 3.18 25.97
CA CYS A 527 -17.59 3.30 24.54
C CYS A 527 -18.99 3.76 24.14
N ARG A 528 -19.07 4.87 23.40
CA ARG A 528 -20.33 5.45 22.92
C ARG A 528 -20.83 4.86 21.61
N PHE A 529 -20.17 3.86 21.06
CA PHE A 529 -20.65 3.21 19.83
C PHE A 529 -22.03 2.57 19.97
N PRO A 530 -22.38 1.88 21.08
CA PRO A 530 -23.74 1.40 21.29
C PRO A 530 -24.82 2.50 21.30
N GLU A 531 -24.51 3.68 21.82
CA GLU A 531 -25.40 4.84 21.79
C GLU A 531 -25.60 5.35 20.37
N LEU A 532 -24.51 5.49 19.61
CA LEU A 532 -24.55 5.85 18.19
C LEU A 532 -25.49 4.91 17.42
N VAL A 533 -25.40 3.60 17.65
CA VAL A 533 -26.23 2.61 16.98
C VAL A 533 -27.72 2.79 17.33
N ARG A 534 -28.05 3.05 18.60
CA ARG A 534 -29.43 3.31 19.02
C ARG A 534 -29.99 4.60 18.40
N GLU A 535 -29.19 5.68 18.37
CA GLU A 535 -29.59 6.95 17.74
C GLU A 535 -29.80 6.77 16.22
N TRP A 536 -28.92 6.02 15.55
CA TRP A 536 -29.05 5.65 14.15
C TRP A 536 -30.34 4.86 13.88
N GLY A 537 -30.64 3.90 14.74
CA GLY A 537 -31.88 3.11 14.70
C GLY A 537 -33.14 3.97 14.88
N ALA A 538 -33.08 4.99 15.73
CA ALA A 538 -34.18 5.93 15.97
C ALA A 538 -34.36 6.98 14.86
N GLY A 539 -33.44 7.04 13.88
CA GLY A 539 -33.51 8.02 12.78
C GLY A 539 -33.13 9.45 13.19
N LYS A 540 -32.34 9.60 14.26
CA LYS A 540 -31.88 10.91 14.80
C LYS A 540 -30.60 11.35 14.11
#